data_d6dfd40efb48d68b38c218d4472b8051
#
_entry.id   d6dfd40efb48d68b38c218d4472b8051
#
_cell.length_a   1.000
_cell.length_b   1.000
_cell.length_c   1.000
_cell.angle_alpha   90.00
_cell.angle_beta   90.00
_cell.angle_gamma   90.00
#
_symmetry.space_group_name_H-M   'P 1'
#
loop_
_entity.id
_entity.type
_entity.pdbx_description
1 polymer ?
#
loop_
_entity_poly.entity_id
_entity_poly.type
_entity_poly.pdbx_seq_one_letter_code
_entity_poly.pdbx_strand_id
1 'polypeptide(L)'
;EHMVFHDDETIELIRKAGVPVTPTLAHRTDHAIQLRREHGTADFVLRKMKYLQPFCFETFKKMHKAGVKIAMGTDMGFEPDMGSNAAELEIYVKLGMKPMDAILTATRNAAQALKQEKDLGTIEAGKLADVIAVDGDPLKNIRCLQDKKNIKIVMKEGRIYADRRPGKSKNVVNVRPGDWKIIDYL
;
A
#
# COMPACT_ATOMS: atom_id res chain seq x y z
N GLU A 1 3.11 -9.91 8.97
CA GLU A 1 2.12 -9.63 7.91
C GLU A 1 0.75 -10.20 8.25
N HIS A 2 -0.34 -9.70 7.59
CA HIS A 2 -1.71 -10.24 7.67
C HIS A 2 -2.30 -10.30 9.09
N MET A 3 -2.16 -9.26 9.86
CA MET A 3 -2.59 -9.18 11.25
C MET A 3 -4.08 -9.47 11.43
N VAL A 4 -4.43 -10.52 12.17
CA VAL A 4 -5.83 -10.88 12.41
C VAL A 4 -6.17 -10.87 13.90
N PHE A 5 -5.60 -11.76 14.67
CA PHE A 5 -5.90 -11.93 16.09
C PHE A 5 -4.65 -11.65 16.92
N HIS A 6 -4.48 -10.39 17.33
CA HIS A 6 -3.39 -10.01 18.22
C HIS A 6 -3.96 -9.41 19.50
N ASP A 7 -3.56 -9.98 20.62
CA ASP A 7 -3.84 -9.44 21.94
C ASP A 7 -2.93 -8.25 22.27
N ASP A 8 -3.24 -7.57 23.33
CA ASP A 8 -2.53 -6.36 23.72
C ASP A 8 -1.06 -6.65 24.12
N GLU A 9 -0.77 -7.85 24.64
CA GLU A 9 0.59 -8.30 24.98
C GLU A 9 1.43 -8.47 23.71
N THR A 10 0.92 -9.16 22.70
CA THR A 10 1.58 -9.33 21.39
C THR A 10 1.84 -7.97 20.73
N ILE A 11 0.85 -7.06 20.76
CA ILE A 11 0.99 -5.71 20.21
C ILE A 11 2.12 -4.95 20.91
N GLU A 12 2.19 -5.03 22.22
CA GLU A 12 3.23 -4.36 22.99
C GLU A 12 4.63 -4.95 22.73
N LEU A 13 4.74 -6.27 22.57
CA LEU A 13 5.99 -6.93 22.16
C LEU A 13 6.46 -6.45 20.78
N ILE A 14 5.57 -6.39 19.79
CA ILE A 14 5.87 -5.88 18.44
C ILE A 14 6.35 -4.43 18.53
N ARG A 15 5.63 -3.60 19.29
CA ARG A 15 5.98 -2.18 19.49
C ARG A 15 7.37 -2.01 20.10
N LYS A 16 7.67 -2.76 21.18
CA LYS A 16 8.99 -2.73 21.87
C LYS A 16 10.10 -3.23 20.95
N ALA A 17 9.85 -4.25 20.16
CA ALA A 17 10.83 -4.78 19.21
C ALA A 17 11.10 -3.83 18.04
N GLY A 18 10.24 -2.81 17.82
CA GLY A 18 10.37 -1.86 16.72
C GLY A 18 10.18 -2.48 15.33
N VAL A 19 9.62 -3.68 15.27
CA VAL A 19 9.40 -4.41 14.04
C VAL A 19 8.24 -3.77 13.26
N PRO A 20 8.42 -3.43 11.96
CA PRO A 20 7.33 -2.93 11.15
C PRO A 20 6.33 -4.04 10.82
N VAL A 21 5.06 -3.66 10.73
CA VAL A 21 3.95 -4.57 10.42
C VAL A 21 3.28 -4.14 9.12
N THR A 22 2.96 -5.12 8.26
CA THR A 22 2.27 -4.91 6.98
C THR A 22 0.86 -5.49 7.06
N PRO A 23 -0.20 -4.66 7.21
CA PRO A 23 -1.55 -5.14 7.53
C PRO A 23 -2.30 -5.84 6.41
N THR A 24 -2.12 -5.42 5.16
CA THR A 24 -2.80 -5.97 3.97
C THR A 24 -4.33 -6.01 4.09
N LEU A 25 -4.94 -4.88 4.42
CA LEU A 25 -6.38 -4.80 4.71
C LEU A 25 -7.24 -4.73 3.45
N ALA A 26 -6.67 -4.39 2.29
CA ALA A 26 -7.40 -4.25 1.04
C ALA A 26 -8.20 -5.52 0.69
N HIS A 27 -7.63 -6.69 0.92
CA HIS A 27 -8.31 -7.97 0.74
C HIS A 27 -9.52 -8.19 1.65
N ARG A 28 -9.63 -7.45 2.74
CA ARG A 28 -10.67 -7.65 3.78
C ARG A 28 -11.85 -6.74 3.58
N THR A 29 -11.85 -5.88 2.56
CA THR A 29 -12.96 -4.96 2.28
C THR A 29 -14.15 -5.68 1.67
N ASP A 30 -15.35 -5.11 1.82
CA ASP A 30 -16.55 -5.63 1.18
C ASP A 30 -16.43 -5.59 -0.35
N HIS A 31 -15.74 -4.57 -0.88
CA HIS A 31 -15.42 -4.48 -2.29
C HIS A 31 -14.58 -5.69 -2.77
N ALA A 32 -13.49 -6.00 -2.08
CA ALA A 32 -12.65 -7.14 -2.42
C ALA A 32 -13.40 -8.48 -2.31
N ILE A 33 -14.25 -8.64 -1.30
CA ILE A 33 -15.09 -9.83 -1.13
C ILE A 33 -16.08 -9.97 -2.28
N GLN A 34 -16.69 -8.87 -2.72
CA GLN A 34 -17.62 -8.85 -3.85
C GLN A 34 -16.92 -9.19 -5.17
N LEU A 35 -15.76 -8.57 -5.46
CA LEU A 35 -14.96 -8.89 -6.65
C LEU A 35 -14.58 -10.37 -6.69
N ARG A 36 -14.15 -10.94 -5.57
CA ARG A 36 -13.80 -12.36 -5.47
C ARG A 36 -15.00 -13.25 -5.74
N ARG A 37 -16.21 -12.88 -5.27
CA ARG A 37 -17.44 -13.59 -5.58
C ARG A 37 -17.74 -13.60 -7.07
N GLU A 38 -17.63 -12.46 -7.73
CA GLU A 38 -17.86 -12.30 -9.16
C GLU A 38 -16.87 -13.12 -10.01
N HIS A 39 -15.66 -13.36 -9.48
CA HIS A 39 -14.62 -14.18 -10.11
C HIS A 39 -14.63 -15.65 -9.65
N GLY A 40 -15.72 -16.12 -9.04
CA GLY A 40 -15.92 -17.54 -8.76
C GLY A 40 -15.21 -18.08 -7.51
N THR A 41 -14.79 -17.21 -6.59
CA THR A 41 -14.22 -17.67 -5.31
C THR A 41 -15.26 -18.45 -4.52
N ALA A 42 -14.87 -19.63 -4.00
CA ALA A 42 -15.75 -20.52 -3.27
C ALA A 42 -16.37 -19.85 -2.03
N ASP A 43 -17.65 -20.12 -1.76
CA ASP A 43 -18.42 -19.49 -0.68
C ASP A 43 -17.79 -19.61 0.71
N PHE A 44 -17.16 -20.75 1.01
CA PHE A 44 -16.52 -20.92 2.32
C PHE A 44 -15.34 -19.95 2.53
N VAL A 45 -14.62 -19.59 1.45
CA VAL A 45 -13.54 -18.60 1.49
C VAL A 45 -14.14 -17.22 1.74
N LEU A 46 -15.20 -16.86 1.00
CA LEU A 46 -15.88 -15.57 1.14
C LEU A 46 -16.46 -15.39 2.56
N ARG A 47 -17.08 -16.43 3.11
CA ARG A 47 -17.56 -16.42 4.50
C ARG A 47 -16.41 -16.22 5.49
N LYS A 48 -15.29 -16.92 5.30
CA LYS A 48 -14.09 -16.74 6.15
C LYS A 48 -13.53 -15.31 6.06
N MET A 49 -13.42 -14.75 4.86
CA MET A 49 -12.98 -13.38 4.68
C MET A 49 -13.87 -12.39 5.43
N LYS A 50 -15.20 -12.53 5.27
CA LYS A 50 -16.17 -11.66 5.96
C LYS A 50 -16.12 -11.82 7.48
N TYR A 51 -15.95 -13.04 7.98
CA TYR A 51 -15.77 -13.30 9.40
C TYR A 51 -14.51 -12.63 9.98
N LEU A 52 -13.39 -12.70 9.25
CA LEU A 52 -12.11 -12.15 9.71
C LEU A 52 -12.02 -10.63 9.60
N GLN A 53 -12.80 -9.99 8.73
CA GLN A 53 -12.75 -8.56 8.45
C GLN A 53 -12.75 -7.68 9.71
N PRO A 54 -13.73 -7.77 10.64
CA PRO A 54 -13.77 -6.90 11.81
C PRO A 54 -12.55 -7.08 12.71
N PHE A 55 -12.04 -8.29 12.87
CA PHE A 55 -10.86 -8.56 13.69
C PHE A 55 -9.61 -7.92 13.10
N CYS A 56 -9.41 -7.99 11.78
CA CYS A 56 -8.30 -7.31 11.10
C CYS A 56 -8.35 -5.79 11.32
N PHE A 57 -9.53 -5.19 11.17
CA PHE A 57 -9.70 -3.75 11.33
C PHE A 57 -9.48 -3.30 12.79
N GLU A 58 -9.98 -4.06 13.76
CA GLU A 58 -9.76 -3.75 15.18
C GLU A 58 -8.29 -3.95 15.58
N THR A 59 -7.64 -5.00 15.11
CA THR A 59 -6.20 -5.21 15.34
C THR A 59 -5.37 -4.05 14.77
N PHE A 60 -5.70 -3.60 13.55
CA PHE A 60 -5.05 -2.41 12.97
C PHE A 60 -5.20 -1.17 13.85
N LYS A 61 -6.44 -0.86 14.30
CA LYS A 61 -6.70 0.29 15.16
C LYS A 61 -5.91 0.22 16.48
N LYS A 62 -5.86 -0.96 17.11
CA LYS A 62 -5.08 -1.18 18.33
C LYS A 62 -3.59 -0.94 18.09
N MET A 63 -3.02 -1.50 17.02
CA MET A 63 -1.62 -1.32 16.68
C MET A 63 -1.29 0.13 16.35
N HIS A 64 -2.13 0.80 15.57
CA HIS A 64 -1.95 2.22 15.27
C HIS A 64 -1.99 3.07 16.54
N LYS A 65 -2.97 2.85 17.42
CA LYS A 65 -3.09 3.55 18.71
C LYS A 65 -1.89 3.28 19.63
N ALA A 66 -1.36 2.06 19.61
CA ALA A 66 -0.19 1.68 20.40
C ALA A 66 1.13 2.23 19.83
N GLY A 67 1.12 2.84 18.63
CA GLY A 67 2.32 3.38 18.00
C GLY A 67 3.22 2.31 17.35
N VAL A 68 2.66 1.17 16.99
CA VAL A 68 3.37 0.16 16.18
C VAL A 68 3.71 0.77 14.81
N LYS A 69 4.94 0.55 14.35
CA LYS A 69 5.36 0.99 13.03
C LYS A 69 4.62 0.20 11.95
N ILE A 70 3.83 0.88 11.14
CA ILE A 70 3.10 0.29 10.02
C ILE A 70 3.82 0.62 8.71
N ALA A 71 4.07 -0.40 7.90
CA ALA A 71 4.52 -0.28 6.52
C ALA A 71 3.39 -0.76 5.60
N MET A 72 3.09 0.02 4.55
CA MET A 72 2.02 -0.34 3.63
C MET A 72 2.42 -1.53 2.77
N GLY A 73 1.49 -2.47 2.61
CA GLY A 73 1.52 -3.55 1.64
C GLY A 73 0.11 -4.07 1.44
N THR A 74 -0.21 -4.57 0.25
CA THR A 74 -1.55 -4.99 -0.13
C THR A 74 -1.69 -6.49 -0.32
N ASP A 75 -0.59 -7.19 -0.61
CA ASP A 75 -0.58 -8.61 -1.02
C ASP A 75 -1.48 -8.85 -2.26
N MET A 76 -1.64 -7.82 -3.11
CA MET A 76 -2.40 -7.92 -4.36
C MET A 76 -1.57 -8.59 -5.44
N GLY A 77 -1.68 -9.90 -5.57
CA GLY A 77 -1.00 -10.66 -6.63
C GLY A 77 -1.95 -11.45 -7.52
N PHE A 78 -3.18 -11.66 -7.06
CA PHE A 78 -4.18 -12.50 -7.73
C PHE A 78 -5.54 -11.81 -7.88
N GLU A 79 -5.62 -10.53 -7.51
CA GLU A 79 -6.88 -9.82 -7.45
C GLU A 79 -7.22 -9.19 -8.80
N PRO A 80 -8.52 -9.14 -9.16
CA PRO A 80 -8.98 -8.49 -10.38
C PRO A 80 -8.62 -7.01 -10.46
N ASP A 81 -8.45 -6.36 -9.33
CA ASP A 81 -8.08 -4.95 -9.19
C ASP A 81 -6.57 -4.73 -8.95
N MET A 82 -5.73 -5.64 -9.44
CA MET A 82 -4.27 -5.51 -9.37
C MET A 82 -3.81 -4.14 -9.87
N GLY A 83 -2.95 -3.47 -9.08
CA GLY A 83 -2.50 -2.10 -9.34
C GLY A 83 -3.31 -1.02 -8.61
N SER A 84 -4.37 -1.38 -7.86
CA SER A 84 -5.13 -0.48 -7.00
C SER A 84 -4.55 -0.34 -5.59
N ASN A 85 -3.23 -0.48 -5.46
CA ASN A 85 -2.52 -0.54 -4.18
C ASN A 85 -2.82 0.65 -3.26
N ALA A 86 -3.04 1.83 -3.81
CA ALA A 86 -3.35 3.03 -3.03
C ALA A 86 -4.70 2.95 -2.28
N ALA A 87 -5.55 1.95 -2.56
CA ALA A 87 -6.76 1.69 -1.79
C ALA A 87 -6.45 1.35 -0.32
N GLU A 88 -5.31 0.73 -0.05
CA GLU A 88 -4.85 0.43 1.31
C GLU A 88 -4.71 1.69 2.16
N LEU A 89 -4.20 2.79 1.57
CA LEU A 89 -4.06 4.08 2.26
C LEU A 89 -5.41 4.68 2.66
N GLU A 90 -6.42 4.55 1.79
CA GLU A 90 -7.78 4.99 2.12
C GLU A 90 -8.34 4.21 3.31
N ILE A 91 -8.09 2.90 3.36
CA ILE A 91 -8.54 2.05 4.46
C ILE A 91 -7.88 2.50 5.76
N TYR A 92 -6.57 2.76 5.77
CA TYR A 92 -5.88 3.27 6.95
C TYR A 92 -6.49 4.58 7.46
N VAL A 93 -6.79 5.51 6.54
CA VAL A 93 -7.44 6.79 6.90
C VAL A 93 -8.85 6.56 7.45
N LYS A 94 -9.65 5.69 6.84
CA LYS A 94 -10.98 5.32 7.35
C LYS A 94 -10.94 4.67 8.73
N LEU A 95 -9.84 4.00 9.06
CA LEU A 95 -9.62 3.37 10.37
C LEU A 95 -8.97 4.31 11.39
N GLY A 96 -8.80 5.60 11.06
CA GLY A 96 -8.39 6.65 11.99
C GLY A 96 -6.97 7.15 11.87
N MET A 97 -6.19 6.68 10.88
CA MET A 97 -4.87 7.22 10.61
C MET A 97 -4.96 8.57 9.89
N LYS A 98 -4.09 9.53 10.22
CA LYS A 98 -4.04 10.79 9.49
C LYS A 98 -3.51 10.57 8.07
N PRO A 99 -3.98 11.32 7.05
CA PRO A 99 -3.54 11.14 5.66
C PRO A 99 -2.01 11.18 5.46
N MET A 100 -1.32 12.09 6.13
CA MET A 100 0.15 12.15 6.06
C MET A 100 0.78 10.88 6.63
N ASP A 101 0.29 10.39 7.77
CA ASP A 101 0.83 9.17 8.38
C ASP A 101 0.59 7.96 7.48
N ALA A 102 -0.58 7.90 6.81
CA ALA A 102 -0.86 6.86 5.81
C ALA A 102 0.13 6.92 4.64
N ILE A 103 0.43 8.10 4.09
CA ILE A 103 1.44 8.27 3.04
C ILE A 103 2.83 7.81 3.53
N LEU A 104 3.19 8.13 4.77
CA LEU A 104 4.45 7.69 5.36
C LEU A 104 4.56 6.18 5.48
N THR A 105 3.45 5.45 5.63
CA THR A 105 3.48 3.97 5.61
C THR A 105 3.94 3.42 4.27
N ALA A 106 3.60 4.08 3.16
CA ALA A 106 3.93 3.67 1.79
C ALA A 106 5.27 4.20 1.28
N THR A 107 5.93 5.06 2.05
CA THR A 107 7.19 5.70 1.67
C THR A 107 8.27 5.43 2.70
N ARG A 108 8.49 6.32 3.65
CA ARG A 108 9.54 6.21 4.66
C ARG A 108 9.49 4.90 5.46
N ASN A 109 8.31 4.52 5.95
CA ASN A 109 8.19 3.32 6.78
C ASN A 109 8.39 2.04 5.96
N ALA A 110 7.92 2.02 4.69
CA ALA A 110 8.16 0.91 3.78
C ALA A 110 9.65 0.76 3.47
N ALA A 111 10.36 1.87 3.19
CA ALA A 111 11.80 1.85 2.99
C ALA A 111 12.55 1.30 4.21
N GLN A 112 12.14 1.70 5.43
CA GLN A 112 12.70 1.16 6.67
C GLN A 112 12.41 -0.33 6.85
N ALA A 113 11.20 -0.80 6.50
CA ALA A 113 10.85 -2.22 6.57
C ALA A 113 11.73 -3.07 5.65
N LEU A 114 12.08 -2.52 4.50
CA LEU A 114 12.96 -3.15 3.51
C LEU A 114 14.46 -2.92 3.79
N LYS A 115 14.83 -2.19 4.85
CA LYS A 115 16.20 -1.76 5.18
C LYS A 115 16.86 -0.97 4.04
N GLN A 116 16.07 -0.19 3.32
CA GLN A 116 16.47 0.66 2.19
C GLN A 116 16.31 2.16 2.49
N GLU A 117 16.17 2.54 3.74
CA GLU A 117 15.90 3.92 4.16
C GLU A 117 17.07 4.88 3.83
N LYS A 118 18.26 4.36 3.56
CA LYS A 118 19.40 5.16 3.11
C LYS A 118 19.21 5.68 1.69
N ASP A 119 18.54 4.87 0.85
CA ASP A 119 18.42 5.11 -0.59
C ASP A 119 17.01 5.52 -1.02
N LEU A 120 15.97 5.19 -0.23
CA LEU A 120 14.56 5.32 -0.60
C LEU A 120 13.71 5.95 0.51
N GLY A 121 12.46 6.26 0.18
CA GLY A 121 11.38 6.56 1.10
C GLY A 121 11.19 8.02 1.46
N THR A 122 12.17 8.88 1.17
CA THR A 122 12.10 10.34 1.41
C THR A 122 12.77 11.10 0.27
N ILE A 123 12.39 12.38 0.09
CA ILE A 123 13.00 13.26 -0.90
C ILE A 123 14.14 13.99 -0.21
N GLU A 124 15.34 13.46 -0.34
CA GLU A 124 16.57 13.97 0.25
C GLU A 124 17.73 13.89 -0.75
N ALA A 125 18.69 14.80 -0.64
CA ALA A 125 19.89 14.74 -1.47
C ALA A 125 20.67 13.43 -1.24
N GLY A 126 21.09 12.80 -2.33
CA GLY A 126 21.82 11.54 -2.32
C GLY A 126 20.94 10.28 -2.40
N LYS A 127 19.63 10.41 -2.26
CA LYS A 127 18.69 9.26 -2.43
C LYS A 127 18.27 9.07 -3.89
N LEU A 128 17.79 7.89 -4.20
CA LEU A 128 17.23 7.58 -5.50
C LEU A 128 15.95 8.41 -5.74
N ALA A 129 15.84 8.98 -6.93
CA ALA A 129 14.69 9.80 -7.29
C ALA A 129 13.52 8.92 -7.74
N ASP A 130 12.92 8.20 -6.79
CA ASP A 130 11.68 7.47 -6.92
C ASP A 130 10.54 8.39 -6.47
N VAL A 131 9.93 9.11 -7.42
CA VAL A 131 9.02 10.21 -7.14
C VAL A 131 7.78 10.12 -8.03
N ILE A 132 6.61 10.41 -7.45
CA ILE A 132 5.40 10.65 -8.21
C ILE A 132 4.97 12.11 -8.07
N ALA A 133 4.46 12.72 -9.16
CA ALA A 133 3.77 14.00 -9.10
C ALA A 133 2.27 13.76 -9.24
N VAL A 134 1.51 14.28 -8.29
CA VAL A 134 0.06 14.06 -8.18
C VAL A 134 -0.69 15.37 -8.40
N ASP A 135 -1.75 15.32 -9.22
CA ASP A 135 -2.72 16.40 -9.37
C ASP A 135 -3.81 16.23 -8.31
N GLY A 136 -3.81 17.10 -7.32
CA GLY A 136 -4.68 17.04 -6.16
C GLY A 136 -3.91 17.10 -4.84
N ASP A 137 -4.65 17.17 -3.75
CA ASP A 137 -4.11 17.25 -2.40
C ASP A 137 -4.46 15.96 -1.62
N PRO A 138 -3.53 15.01 -1.50
CA PRO A 138 -3.77 13.74 -0.80
C PRO A 138 -3.97 13.91 0.71
N LEU A 139 -3.60 15.07 1.28
CA LEU A 139 -3.86 15.36 2.69
C LEU A 139 -5.33 15.72 2.95
N LYS A 140 -6.01 16.28 1.95
CA LYS A 140 -7.45 16.55 2.00
C LYS A 140 -8.27 15.35 1.51
N ASN A 141 -7.78 14.66 0.51
CA ASN A 141 -8.46 13.51 -0.09
C ASN A 141 -7.46 12.46 -0.55
N ILE A 142 -7.18 11.49 0.31
CA ILE A 142 -6.23 10.41 0.04
C ILE A 142 -6.60 9.58 -1.20
N ARG A 143 -7.89 9.55 -1.59
CA ARG A 143 -8.39 8.82 -2.75
C ARG A 143 -7.85 9.35 -4.07
N CYS A 144 -7.34 10.59 -4.11
CA CYS A 144 -6.72 11.12 -5.34
C CYS A 144 -5.53 10.27 -5.81
N LEU A 145 -4.90 9.51 -4.91
CA LEU A 145 -3.81 8.58 -5.22
C LEU A 145 -4.28 7.30 -5.94
N GLN A 146 -5.58 6.99 -5.93
CA GLN A 146 -6.13 5.80 -6.57
C GLN A 146 -6.47 6.01 -8.05
N ASP A 147 -6.70 7.26 -8.48
CA ASP A 147 -6.99 7.57 -9.87
C ASP A 147 -5.68 7.80 -10.64
N LYS A 148 -5.39 6.90 -11.58
CA LYS A 148 -4.21 7.01 -12.46
C LYS A 148 -4.14 8.33 -13.24
N LYS A 149 -5.29 9.00 -13.48
CA LYS A 149 -5.34 10.31 -14.16
C LYS A 149 -4.72 11.42 -13.30
N ASN A 150 -4.76 11.28 -11.98
CA ASN A 150 -4.14 12.24 -11.06
C ASN A 150 -2.63 12.02 -10.92
N ILE A 151 -2.11 10.84 -11.21
CA ILE A 151 -0.67 10.57 -11.19
C ILE A 151 -0.05 11.10 -12.48
N LYS A 152 0.44 12.33 -12.47
CA LYS A 152 0.94 13.03 -13.67
C LYS A 152 2.32 12.56 -14.08
N ILE A 153 3.20 12.30 -13.14
CA ILE A 153 4.57 11.82 -13.40
C ILE A 153 4.84 10.62 -12.51
N VAL A 154 5.46 9.60 -13.07
CA VAL A 154 6.08 8.50 -12.32
C VAL A 154 7.56 8.48 -12.71
N MET A 155 8.41 8.66 -11.73
CA MET A 155 9.86 8.62 -11.86
C MET A 155 10.43 7.51 -11.00
N LYS A 156 11.39 6.76 -11.54
CA LYS A 156 12.18 5.76 -10.83
C LYS A 156 13.66 5.98 -11.15
N GLU A 157 14.48 6.06 -10.13
CA GLU A 157 15.94 6.31 -10.26
C GLU A 157 16.25 7.52 -11.16
N GLY A 158 15.45 8.58 -11.07
CA GLY A 158 15.59 9.77 -11.89
C GLY A 158 15.07 9.64 -13.33
N ARG A 159 14.60 8.48 -13.76
CA ARG A 159 14.02 8.26 -15.09
C ARG A 159 12.52 8.38 -15.05
N ILE A 160 11.92 9.10 -16.01
CA ILE A 160 10.48 9.24 -16.14
C ILE A 160 9.92 8.01 -16.84
N TYR A 161 9.08 7.24 -16.14
CA TYR A 161 8.39 6.05 -16.64
C TYR A 161 7.00 6.36 -17.19
N ALA A 162 6.33 7.37 -16.62
CA ALA A 162 5.08 7.86 -17.15
C ALA A 162 5.03 9.39 -17.03
N ASP A 163 4.60 10.05 -18.09
CA ASP A 163 4.32 11.50 -18.12
C ASP A 163 2.91 11.70 -18.70
N ARG A 164 1.95 12.05 -17.85
CA ARG A 164 0.54 12.27 -18.23
C ARG A 164 0.15 13.74 -18.19
N ARG A 165 1.13 14.63 -18.25
CA ARG A 165 0.86 16.07 -18.36
C ARG A 165 0.27 16.39 -19.74
N PRO A 166 -0.54 17.46 -19.87
CA PRO A 166 -1.08 17.88 -21.16
C PRO A 166 0.01 18.04 -22.22
N GLY A 167 -0.21 17.48 -23.41
CA GLY A 167 0.73 17.53 -24.53
C GLY A 167 1.93 16.57 -24.45
N LYS A 168 2.06 15.79 -23.37
CA LYS A 168 3.17 14.85 -23.16
C LYS A 168 2.75 13.41 -22.86
N SER A 169 1.50 13.04 -23.10
CA SER A 169 0.99 11.71 -22.76
C SER A 169 1.68 10.61 -23.59
N LYS A 170 2.85 10.18 -23.13
CA LYS A 170 3.53 8.97 -23.58
C LYS A 170 3.94 8.17 -22.37
N ASN A 171 3.62 6.89 -22.37
CA ASN A 171 4.40 5.95 -21.56
C ASN A 171 5.83 5.99 -22.10
N VAL A 172 6.74 6.57 -21.34
CA VAL A 172 8.13 6.80 -21.76
C VAL A 172 8.93 5.50 -21.79
N VAL A 173 8.42 4.47 -21.13
CA VAL A 173 8.99 3.12 -21.18
C VAL A 173 7.95 2.16 -21.71
N ASN A 174 8.17 1.62 -22.90
CA ASN A 174 7.49 0.42 -23.36
C ASN A 174 7.99 -0.76 -22.52
N VAL A 175 7.37 -1.01 -21.40
CA VAL A 175 7.54 -2.28 -20.69
C VAL A 175 6.84 -3.32 -21.55
N ARG A 176 7.58 -4.11 -22.30
CA ARG A 176 7.01 -5.23 -23.06
C ARG A 176 6.49 -6.26 -22.05
N PRO A 177 5.35 -6.93 -22.32
CA PRO A 177 5.00 -8.13 -21.60
C PRO A 177 6.19 -9.12 -21.70
N GLY A 178 6.78 -9.48 -20.56
CA GLY A 178 8.00 -10.32 -20.50
C GLY A 178 9.26 -9.59 -20.06
N ASP A 179 9.30 -8.27 -20.03
CA ASP A 179 10.40 -7.51 -19.38
C ASP A 179 10.28 -7.50 -17.84
N TRP A 180 9.24 -8.11 -17.29
CA TRP A 180 9.18 -8.49 -15.88
C TRP A 180 10.13 -9.66 -15.66
N LYS A 181 11.42 -9.39 -15.61
CA LYS A 181 12.29 -10.28 -14.88
C LYS A 181 11.82 -10.21 -13.45
N ILE A 182 11.13 -11.25 -13.01
CA ILE A 182 11.09 -11.57 -11.58
C ILE A 182 12.57 -11.62 -11.25
N ILE A 183 13.01 -10.62 -10.51
CA ILE A 183 14.39 -10.50 -10.10
C ILE A 183 14.67 -11.78 -9.35
N ASP A 184 15.63 -12.56 -9.82
CA ASP A 184 16.20 -13.71 -9.13
C ASP A 184 16.83 -13.21 -7.81
N TYR A 185 15.99 -12.97 -6.82
CA TYR A 185 16.37 -12.82 -5.43
C TYR A 185 15.74 -13.99 -4.65
N LEU A 186 16.26 -15.16 -4.88
CA LEU A 186 16.25 -16.26 -3.93
C LEU A 186 17.67 -16.72 -3.71
#